data_3161fb33ecaa0e70263bfca094cde4ba
#
_entry.id   3161fb33ecaa0e70263bfca094cde4ba
#
_cell.length_a   1.000
_cell.length_b   1.000
_cell.length_c   1.000
_cell.angle_alpha   90.00
_cell.angle_beta   90.00
_cell.angle_gamma   90.00
#
_symmetry.space_group_name_H-M   'P 1'
#
loop_
_entity.id
_entity.type
_entity.pdbx_description
1 polymer ?
#
loop_
_entity_poly.entity_id
_entity_poly.type
_entity_poly.pdbx_seq_one_letter_code
_entity_poly.pdbx_strand_id
1 'polypeptide(L)'
;MIDSNLFLPCGIEIKNRFLKSAMTEGIAQSDGMANKRHNKLYERWAKGGVGINVTGNVQVDHRYIERAGNVVIEGKQSNESLAALADWSKSGTQNNAHLWMQLSHAGRQTPFSINKESRAPSVLSLIHI
;
A
#
# COMPACT_ATOMS: atom_id res chain seq x y z
N MET A 1 16.41 5.49 22.57
CA MET A 1 16.83 4.20 21.99
C MET A 1 15.86 3.81 20.89
N ILE A 2 16.25 2.96 19.96
CA ILE A 2 15.44 2.59 18.77
C ILE A 2 14.19 1.78 19.13
N ASP A 3 14.21 1.09 20.24
CA ASP A 3 13.14 0.27 20.82
C ASP A 3 12.22 1.04 21.78
N SER A 4 12.47 2.35 21.97
CA SER A 4 11.61 3.18 22.82
C SER A 4 10.36 3.64 22.07
N ASN A 5 9.25 3.79 22.79
CA ASN A 5 8.02 4.32 22.26
C ASN A 5 8.23 5.71 21.63
N LEU A 6 7.46 5.98 20.58
CA LEU A 6 7.42 7.26 19.90
C LEU A 6 6.01 7.83 19.97
N PHE A 7 5.87 9.00 20.56
CA PHE A 7 4.61 9.73 20.59
C PHE A 7 4.55 10.71 19.42
N LEU A 8 3.51 10.60 18.61
CA LEU A 8 3.27 11.51 17.50
C LEU A 8 2.49 12.73 17.99
N PRO A 9 2.61 13.91 17.32
CA PRO A 9 1.87 15.12 17.70
C PRO A 9 0.34 14.95 17.70
N CYS A 10 -0.18 13.98 16.93
CA CYS A 10 -1.61 13.63 16.90
C CYS A 10 -2.07 12.75 18.08
N GLY A 11 -1.20 12.47 19.06
CA GLY A 11 -1.52 11.68 20.25
C GLY A 11 -1.38 10.16 20.08
N ILE A 12 -0.98 9.68 18.89
CA ILE A 12 -0.75 8.25 18.67
C ILE A 12 0.60 7.84 19.27
N GLU A 13 0.59 6.75 20.03
CA GLU A 13 1.79 6.09 20.53
C GLU A 13 2.20 4.94 19.62
N ILE A 14 3.44 4.94 19.16
CA ILE A 14 4.06 3.88 18.37
C ILE A 14 5.04 3.13 19.27
N LYS A 15 4.92 1.81 19.34
CA LYS A 15 5.67 0.96 20.30
C LYS A 15 7.19 0.98 20.15
N ASN A 16 7.74 1.44 19.05
CA ASN A 16 9.16 1.59 18.78
C ASN A 16 9.40 2.48 17.55
N ARG A 17 10.65 2.68 17.18
CA ARG A 17 11.07 3.55 16.08
C ARG A 17 11.37 2.81 14.77
N PHE A 18 10.92 1.56 14.63
CA PHE A 18 11.05 0.80 13.38
C PHE A 18 9.86 1.04 12.48
N LEU A 19 10.13 1.51 11.28
CA LEU A 19 9.15 1.66 10.21
C LEU A 19 9.56 0.78 9.02
N LYS A 20 8.67 -0.15 8.62
CA LYS A 20 8.78 -0.84 7.33
C LYS A 20 8.27 0.11 6.25
N SER A 21 9.15 0.63 5.43
CA SER A 21 8.80 1.54 4.34
C SER A 21 7.92 0.86 3.27
N ALA A 22 7.29 1.68 2.42
CA ALA A 22 6.51 1.19 1.30
C ALA A 22 7.36 0.33 0.35
N MET A 23 6.81 -0.81 -0.03
CA MET A 23 7.36 -1.71 -1.04
C MET A 23 6.19 -2.31 -1.82
N THR A 24 6.22 -2.19 -3.14
CA THR A 24 5.16 -2.75 -3.99
C THR A 24 5.24 -4.27 -3.99
N GLU A 25 4.21 -4.94 -3.51
CA GLU A 25 4.14 -6.39 -3.38
C GLU A 25 3.80 -7.09 -4.69
N GLY A 26 2.95 -6.48 -5.52
CA GLY A 26 2.51 -7.05 -6.79
C GLY A 26 1.72 -8.37 -6.65
N ILE A 27 0.92 -8.51 -5.57
CA ILE A 27 0.21 -9.75 -5.23
C ILE A 27 -1.31 -9.59 -5.14
N ALA A 28 -1.87 -8.42 -5.54
CA ALA A 28 -3.31 -8.26 -5.63
C ALA A 28 -3.91 -9.19 -6.69
N GLN A 29 -5.21 -9.40 -6.61
CA GLN A 29 -5.96 -10.13 -7.62
C GLN A 29 -6.05 -9.30 -8.92
N SER A 30 -6.50 -9.92 -10.00
CA SER A 30 -6.64 -9.26 -11.31
C SER A 30 -7.62 -8.08 -11.30
N ASP A 31 -8.55 -8.07 -10.36
CA ASP A 31 -9.52 -6.99 -10.10
C ASP A 31 -8.97 -5.89 -9.18
N GLY A 32 -7.72 -5.97 -8.77
CA GLY A 32 -7.07 -5.03 -7.85
C GLY A 32 -7.41 -5.22 -6.38
N MET A 33 -8.16 -6.26 -6.00
CA MET A 33 -8.49 -6.48 -4.58
C MET A 33 -7.31 -7.05 -3.78
N ALA A 34 -7.20 -6.60 -2.53
CA ALA A 34 -6.35 -7.25 -1.55
C ALA A 34 -6.81 -8.70 -1.30
N ASN A 35 -5.93 -9.55 -0.81
CA ASN A 35 -6.23 -10.97 -0.62
C ASN A 35 -5.41 -11.57 0.54
N LYS A 36 -5.62 -12.87 0.81
CA LYS A 36 -4.95 -13.60 1.90
C LYS A 36 -3.41 -13.57 1.84
N ARG A 37 -2.79 -13.33 0.67
CA ARG A 37 -1.33 -13.18 0.57
C ARG A 37 -0.87 -11.88 1.23
N HIS A 38 -1.64 -10.79 1.05
CA HIS A 38 -1.40 -9.52 1.76
C HIS A 38 -1.54 -9.75 3.28
N ASN A 39 -2.62 -10.40 3.72
CA ASN A 39 -2.85 -10.66 5.13
C ASN A 39 -1.66 -11.39 5.75
N LYS A 40 -1.25 -12.51 5.14
CA LYS A 40 -0.11 -13.31 5.62
C LYS A 40 1.21 -12.53 5.67
N LEU A 41 1.47 -11.71 4.64
CA LEU A 41 2.70 -10.93 4.53
C LEU A 41 2.75 -9.85 5.62
N TYR A 42 1.68 -9.07 5.76
CA TYR A 42 1.60 -7.96 6.70
C TYR A 42 1.50 -8.42 8.15
N GLU A 43 0.82 -9.54 8.41
CA GLU A 43 0.85 -10.21 9.71
C GLU A 43 2.27 -10.59 10.11
N ARG A 44 3.05 -11.14 9.19
CA ARG A 44 4.44 -11.52 9.45
C ARG A 44 5.31 -10.32 9.82
N TRP A 45 5.16 -9.20 9.12
CA TRP A 45 5.87 -7.97 9.45
C TRP A 45 5.42 -7.38 10.78
N ALA A 46 4.13 -7.32 11.05
CA ALA A 46 3.59 -6.84 12.31
C ALA A 46 4.09 -7.68 13.50
N LYS A 47 4.03 -9.01 13.40
CA LYS A 47 4.59 -9.94 14.39
C LYS A 47 6.11 -9.88 14.50
N GLY A 48 6.80 -9.50 13.43
CA GLY A 48 8.24 -9.27 13.40
C GLY A 48 8.73 -8.07 14.20
N GLY A 49 7.82 -7.28 14.76
CA GLY A 49 8.14 -6.26 15.77
C GLY A 49 8.18 -4.83 15.26
N VAL A 50 7.87 -4.54 14.00
CA VAL A 50 7.82 -3.15 13.52
C VAL A 50 6.77 -2.33 14.26
N GLY A 51 7.05 -1.04 14.49
CA GLY A 51 6.09 -0.09 15.04
C GLY A 51 5.09 0.36 13.97
N ILE A 52 5.56 0.60 12.75
CA ILE A 52 4.74 1.03 11.62
C ILE A 52 5.01 0.14 10.40
N ASN A 53 3.95 -0.38 9.78
CA ASN A 53 3.93 -0.94 8.43
C ASN A 53 3.39 0.11 7.46
N VAL A 54 4.13 0.49 6.42
CA VAL A 54 3.58 1.25 5.30
C VAL A 54 3.30 0.28 4.15
N THR A 55 2.11 0.34 3.57
CA THR A 55 1.76 -0.52 2.44
C THR A 55 2.60 -0.19 1.22
N GLY A 56 2.67 -1.10 0.26
CA GLY A 56 3.04 -0.76 -1.11
C GLY A 56 2.03 0.21 -1.73
N ASN A 57 2.26 0.59 -2.97
CA ASN A 57 1.40 1.52 -3.69
C ASN A 57 -0.03 0.99 -3.81
N VAL A 58 -0.96 1.62 -3.12
CA VAL A 58 -2.40 1.40 -3.30
C VAL A 58 -2.92 2.45 -4.28
N GLN A 59 -3.27 1.99 -5.46
CA GLN A 59 -3.62 2.87 -6.58
C GLN A 59 -5.04 3.42 -6.45
N VAL A 60 -5.23 4.68 -6.76
CA VAL A 60 -6.53 5.36 -6.71
C VAL A 60 -7.24 5.41 -8.07
N ASP A 61 -6.59 4.92 -9.11
CA ASP A 61 -7.12 4.84 -10.48
C ASP A 61 -6.57 3.57 -11.17
N HIS A 62 -7.46 2.65 -11.56
CA HIS A 62 -7.08 1.38 -12.19
C HIS A 62 -6.43 1.54 -13.56
N ARG A 63 -6.66 2.68 -14.24
CA ARG A 63 -6.10 2.97 -15.56
C ARG A 63 -4.61 3.35 -15.49
N TYR A 64 -4.13 3.76 -14.32
CA TYR A 64 -2.78 4.31 -14.11
C TYR A 64 -2.10 3.63 -12.94
N ILE A 65 -1.97 2.31 -13.01
CA ILE A 65 -1.27 1.52 -12.01
C ILE A 65 0.23 1.39 -12.35
N GLU A 66 1.06 1.21 -11.33
CA GLU A 66 2.51 1.05 -11.48
C GLU A 66 2.87 -0.30 -12.13
N ARG A 67 2.14 -1.35 -11.77
CA ARG A 67 2.30 -2.71 -12.29
C ARG A 67 1.05 -3.55 -12.04
N ALA A 68 0.94 -4.66 -12.76
CA ALA A 68 -0.05 -5.68 -12.45
C ALA A 68 0.15 -6.18 -11.00
N GLY A 69 -0.97 -6.40 -10.31
CA GLY A 69 -0.94 -6.85 -8.91
C GLY A 69 -0.84 -5.72 -7.86
N ASN A 70 -0.92 -4.45 -8.26
CA ASN A 70 -1.20 -3.38 -7.29
C ASN A 70 -2.62 -3.54 -6.72
N VAL A 71 -2.80 -3.19 -5.45
CA VAL A 71 -4.14 -2.99 -4.89
C VAL A 71 -4.70 -1.68 -5.44
N VAL A 72 -5.99 -1.68 -5.80
CA VAL A 72 -6.70 -0.51 -6.33
C VAL A 72 -7.90 -0.19 -5.44
N ILE A 73 -8.04 1.06 -5.03
CA ILE A 73 -9.20 1.60 -4.34
C ILE A 73 -9.73 2.80 -5.14
N GLU A 74 -10.65 2.55 -6.04
CA GLU A 74 -11.25 3.57 -6.90
C GLU A 74 -12.76 3.61 -6.70
N GLY A 75 -13.31 4.79 -6.58
CA GLY A 75 -14.75 4.98 -6.46
C GLY A 75 -15.38 4.23 -5.28
N LYS A 76 -16.61 3.75 -5.47
CA LYS A 76 -17.34 3.00 -4.45
C LYS A 76 -16.87 1.55 -4.40
N GLN A 77 -16.34 1.15 -3.26
CA GLN A 77 -15.86 -0.22 -3.05
C GLN A 77 -17.01 -1.21 -2.85
N SER A 78 -16.87 -2.43 -3.36
CA SER A 78 -17.78 -3.53 -3.05
C SER A 78 -17.66 -4.00 -1.60
N ASN A 79 -18.66 -4.72 -1.10
CA ASN A 79 -18.60 -5.29 0.25
C ASN A 79 -17.43 -6.28 0.39
N GLU A 80 -17.13 -7.05 -0.66
CA GLU A 80 -15.99 -7.97 -0.69
C GLU A 80 -14.66 -7.23 -0.61
N SER A 81 -14.52 -6.13 -1.37
CA SER A 81 -13.32 -5.29 -1.32
C SER A 81 -13.12 -4.67 0.06
N LEU A 82 -14.20 -4.16 0.67
CA LEU A 82 -14.15 -3.60 2.03
C LEU A 82 -13.76 -4.67 3.06
N ALA A 83 -14.31 -5.88 2.94
CA ALA A 83 -13.95 -7.00 3.81
C ALA A 83 -12.47 -7.39 3.65
N ALA A 84 -11.97 -7.46 2.41
CA ALA A 84 -10.57 -7.75 2.13
C ALA A 84 -9.62 -6.68 2.70
N LEU A 85 -9.98 -5.40 2.60
CA LEU A 85 -9.22 -4.29 3.19
C LEU A 85 -9.24 -4.34 4.72
N ALA A 86 -10.39 -4.70 5.32
CA ALA A 86 -10.52 -4.86 6.77
C ALA A 86 -9.65 -6.02 7.29
N ASP A 87 -9.65 -7.17 6.60
CA ASP A 87 -8.80 -8.31 6.93
C ASP A 87 -7.30 -7.96 6.80
N TRP A 88 -6.94 -7.22 5.76
CA TRP A 88 -5.57 -6.74 5.58
C TRP A 88 -5.17 -5.78 6.70
N SER A 89 -6.03 -4.83 7.04
CA SER A 89 -5.81 -3.91 8.16
C SER A 89 -5.61 -4.67 9.48
N LYS A 90 -6.52 -5.61 9.80
CA LYS A 90 -6.43 -6.46 10.99
C LYS A 90 -5.12 -7.26 11.05
N SER A 91 -4.66 -7.75 9.91
CA SER A 91 -3.41 -8.51 9.83
C SER A 91 -2.19 -7.62 10.03
N GLY A 92 -2.18 -6.43 9.42
CA GLY A 92 -1.05 -5.50 9.48
C GLY A 92 -0.91 -4.74 10.80
N THR A 93 -1.96 -4.77 11.64
CA THR A 93 -1.95 -4.12 12.98
C THR A 93 -1.72 -5.10 14.13
N GLN A 94 -1.41 -6.35 13.86
CA GLN A 94 -1.06 -7.34 14.89
C GLN A 94 0.10 -6.84 15.76
N ASN A 95 0.16 -7.34 17.01
CA ASN A 95 1.26 -7.03 17.93
C ASN A 95 1.48 -5.50 18.12
N ASN A 96 0.40 -4.72 18.22
CA ASN A 96 0.43 -3.26 18.39
C ASN A 96 1.25 -2.52 17.30
N ALA A 97 1.32 -3.05 16.10
CA ALA A 97 1.83 -2.33 14.94
C ALA A 97 0.77 -1.39 14.38
N HIS A 98 1.19 -0.30 13.76
CA HIS A 98 0.32 0.55 12.95
C HIS A 98 0.45 0.16 11.48
N LEU A 99 -0.67 0.18 10.74
CA LEU A 99 -0.69 0.01 9.30
C LEU A 99 -1.10 1.32 8.64
N TRP A 100 -0.21 1.88 7.82
CA TRP A 100 -0.46 3.09 7.06
C TRP A 100 -0.53 2.77 5.57
N MET A 101 -1.59 3.23 4.92
CA MET A 101 -1.77 3.02 3.48
C MET A 101 -1.06 4.11 2.69
N GLN A 102 -0.17 3.71 1.77
CA GLN A 102 0.42 4.63 0.80
C GLN A 102 -0.51 4.73 -0.41
N LEU A 103 -1.31 5.80 -0.46
CA LEU A 103 -2.13 6.11 -1.63
C LEU A 103 -1.23 6.57 -2.77
N SER A 104 -1.49 6.09 -3.97
CA SER A 104 -0.64 6.32 -5.13
C SER A 104 -1.43 6.45 -6.42
N HIS A 105 -0.85 7.19 -7.35
CA HIS A 105 -1.25 7.25 -8.76
C HIS A 105 0.03 7.19 -9.58
N ALA A 106 0.19 6.18 -10.43
CA ALA A 106 1.45 5.97 -11.15
C ALA A 106 1.80 7.13 -12.11
N GLY A 107 0.79 7.83 -12.61
CA GLY A 107 0.99 9.00 -13.46
C GLY A 107 1.88 8.69 -14.66
N ARG A 108 2.97 9.44 -14.83
CA ARG A 108 3.95 9.21 -15.91
C ARG A 108 4.69 7.86 -15.80
N GLN A 109 4.70 7.24 -14.64
CA GLN A 109 5.33 5.93 -14.40
C GLN A 109 4.44 4.76 -14.81
N THR A 110 3.22 5.03 -15.28
CA THR A 110 2.33 3.99 -15.80
C THR A 110 3.00 3.31 -17.00
N PRO A 111 3.24 1.99 -16.96
CA PRO A 111 3.84 1.27 -18.06
C PRO A 111 2.95 1.34 -19.33
N PHE A 112 3.59 1.43 -20.49
CA PHE A 112 2.89 1.44 -21.78
C PHE A 112 2.00 0.20 -22.00
N SER A 113 2.39 -0.94 -21.41
CA SER A 113 1.59 -2.17 -21.44
C SER A 113 0.27 -2.08 -20.66
N ILE A 114 0.17 -1.12 -19.72
CA ILE A 114 -1.05 -0.87 -18.93
C ILE A 114 -1.87 0.24 -19.56
N ASN A 115 -1.23 1.37 -19.88
CA ASN A 115 -1.89 2.48 -20.54
C ASN A 115 -0.92 3.18 -21.49
N LYS A 116 -1.32 3.35 -22.75
CA LYS A 116 -0.51 4.01 -23.78
C LYS A 116 -0.40 5.51 -23.55
N GLU A 117 -1.35 6.09 -22.81
CA GLU A 117 -1.40 7.52 -22.49
C GLU A 117 -1.16 7.73 -20.99
N SER A 118 0.10 7.82 -20.59
CA SER A 118 0.44 8.18 -19.21
C SER A 118 0.01 9.62 -18.90
N ARG A 119 -0.38 9.86 -17.64
CA ARG A 119 -0.81 11.19 -17.17
C ARG A 119 0.30 11.88 -16.40
N ALA A 120 0.61 13.11 -16.78
CA ALA A 120 1.59 13.95 -16.09
C ALA A 120 1.20 15.44 -16.25
N PRO A 121 1.71 16.32 -15.38
CA PRO A 121 1.51 17.77 -15.53
C PRO A 121 2.13 18.34 -16.82
N SER A 122 3.08 17.63 -17.42
CA SER A 122 3.72 17.98 -18.70
C SER A 122 3.93 16.73 -19.56
N VAL A 123 4.13 16.91 -20.86
CA VAL A 123 4.31 15.84 -21.87
C VAL A 123 5.70 15.18 -21.75
N LEU A 124 6.14 14.85 -20.54
CA LEU A 124 7.40 14.13 -20.32
C LEU A 124 7.12 12.63 -20.25
N SER A 125 7.67 11.89 -21.19
CA SER A 125 7.62 10.43 -21.20
C SER A 125 8.90 9.84 -20.60
N LEU A 126 8.78 8.82 -19.74
CA LEU A 126 9.91 8.06 -19.23
C LEU A 126 10.55 7.13 -20.27
N ILE A 127 9.95 7.01 -21.45
CA ILE A 127 10.48 6.18 -22.55
C ILE A 127 11.80 6.77 -23.13
N HIS A 128 12.13 7.97 -22.75
CA HIS A 128 13.32 8.70 -23.24
C HIS A 128 14.39 8.91 -22.18
N ILE A 129 14.37 8.16 -21.07
CA ILE A 129 15.43 8.16 -20.07
C ILE A 129 16.19 6.85 -20.12
#